data_58581b07477e6fafc5974459bee879b1
#
_entry.id   58581b07477e6fafc5974459bee879b1
#
_cell.length_a   1.000
_cell.length_b   1.000
_cell.length_c   1.000
_cell.angle_alpha   90.00
_cell.angle_beta   90.00
_cell.angle_gamma   90.00
#
_symmetry.space_group_name_H-M   'P 1'
#
loop_
_entity.id
_entity.type
_entity.pdbx_description
1 polymer ?
#
loop_
_entity_poly.entity_id
_entity_poly.type
_entity_poly.pdbx_seq_one_letter_code
_entity_poly.pdbx_strand_id
1 'polypeptide(L)'
;MKIQLDGKTALVCGSTQGIGNAIAMQFAACGANIILMARNEEKLKACVAALPNNGQQQHSYLVADFANNDSVREAVKQLNNQVNILVNNTGGPAAGQAIDANPEAYLSAFSTHLINNQILAQAVVKGMKDMQFGRIINIISTSVKVPLKNLGVSNTIRGAVGNWSKTLANELAPFNITVNNILPGATETERLGAIIDNKSKNQGLNKSDVTHEMLEEIPMNRFGKPEEPAYAAAFLASEFAAYITGTNIVVDGGRTPCL
;
A
#
# COMPACT_ATOMS: atom_id res chain seq x y z
N MET A 1 7.62 -15.35 18.00
CA MET A 1 6.38 -14.55 17.89
C MET A 1 5.59 -15.13 16.73
N LYS A 2 4.33 -15.55 16.93
CA LYS A 2 3.45 -16.02 15.86
C LYS A 2 2.38 -14.95 15.65
N ILE A 3 2.35 -14.33 14.47
CA ILE A 3 1.31 -13.38 14.10
C ILE A 3 0.04 -14.17 13.78
N GLN A 4 -1.06 -13.83 14.42
CA GLN A 4 -2.39 -14.42 14.21
C GLN A 4 -3.38 -13.29 13.94
N LEU A 5 -4.16 -13.45 12.88
CA LEU A 5 -5.21 -12.50 12.46
C LEU A 5 -6.57 -13.21 12.37
N ASP A 6 -6.72 -14.33 13.10
CA ASP A 6 -7.95 -15.11 13.12
C ASP A 6 -9.15 -14.24 13.54
N GLY A 7 -10.25 -14.37 12.82
CA GLY A 7 -11.47 -13.57 13.04
C GLY A 7 -11.37 -12.11 12.62
N LYS A 8 -10.23 -11.64 12.12
CA LYS A 8 -10.09 -10.29 11.57
C LYS A 8 -10.42 -10.28 10.08
N THR A 9 -10.99 -9.20 9.60
CA THR A 9 -11.25 -8.95 8.17
C THR A 9 -10.38 -7.82 7.68
N ALA A 10 -9.61 -8.07 6.62
CA ALA A 10 -8.72 -7.10 6.00
C ALA A 10 -9.22 -6.71 4.60
N LEU A 11 -9.44 -5.41 4.38
CA LEU A 11 -9.63 -4.81 3.05
C LEU A 11 -8.26 -4.43 2.49
N VAL A 12 -7.86 -5.08 1.39
CA VAL A 12 -6.56 -4.85 0.74
C VAL A 12 -6.79 -4.25 -0.65
N CYS A 13 -6.36 -3.00 -0.84
CA CYS A 13 -6.47 -2.28 -2.10
C CYS A 13 -5.29 -2.58 -3.03
N GLY A 14 -5.49 -2.47 -4.35
CA GLY A 14 -4.45 -2.76 -5.36
C GLY A 14 -3.87 -4.16 -5.23
N SER A 15 -4.73 -5.15 -4.98
CA SER A 15 -4.40 -6.46 -4.45
C SER A 15 -4.22 -7.57 -5.49
N THR A 16 -4.28 -7.26 -6.80
CA THR A 16 -4.18 -8.29 -7.84
C THR A 16 -2.74 -8.61 -8.26
N GLN A 17 -1.74 -7.90 -7.74
CA GLN A 17 -0.33 -8.12 -8.06
C GLN A 17 0.60 -7.40 -7.06
N GLY A 18 1.90 -7.71 -7.12
CA GLY A 18 2.96 -7.02 -6.39
C GLY A 18 2.72 -6.98 -4.87
N ILE A 19 3.05 -5.85 -4.24
CA ILE A 19 3.01 -5.70 -2.77
C ILE A 19 1.59 -5.92 -2.22
N GLY A 20 0.54 -5.41 -2.88
CA GLY A 20 -0.84 -5.59 -2.43
C GLY A 20 -1.27 -7.05 -2.41
N ASN A 21 -0.90 -7.83 -3.43
CA ASN A 21 -1.17 -9.25 -3.47
C ASN A 21 -0.37 -10.02 -2.39
N ALA A 22 0.92 -9.71 -2.24
CA ALA A 22 1.75 -10.32 -1.20
C ALA A 22 1.21 -10.06 0.21
N ILE A 23 0.69 -8.84 0.48
CA ILE A 23 0.03 -8.51 1.76
C ILE A 23 -1.23 -9.36 1.96
N ALA A 24 -2.07 -9.49 0.92
CA ALA A 24 -3.30 -10.29 1.02
C ALA A 24 -2.98 -11.77 1.30
N MET A 25 -1.99 -12.33 0.59
CA MET A 25 -1.50 -13.70 0.81
C MET A 25 -0.97 -13.89 2.24
N GLN A 26 -0.15 -12.95 2.72
CA GLN A 26 0.43 -13.00 4.06
C GLN A 26 -0.64 -12.89 5.16
N PHE A 27 -1.62 -11.99 4.99
CA PHE A 27 -2.70 -11.84 5.96
C PHE A 27 -3.61 -13.07 5.98
N ALA A 28 -3.91 -13.65 4.81
CA ALA A 28 -4.66 -14.90 4.72
C ALA A 28 -3.90 -16.05 5.40
N ALA A 29 -2.58 -16.17 5.18
CA ALA A 29 -1.74 -17.16 5.86
C ALA A 29 -1.70 -16.97 7.39
N CYS A 30 -1.93 -15.73 7.87
CA CYS A 30 -2.08 -15.42 9.30
C CYS A 30 -3.50 -15.64 9.84
N GLY A 31 -4.46 -16.11 9.03
CA GLY A 31 -5.82 -16.43 9.48
C GLY A 31 -6.88 -15.35 9.19
N ALA A 32 -6.55 -14.23 8.57
CA ALA A 32 -7.52 -13.18 8.27
C ALA A 32 -8.50 -13.55 7.14
N ASN A 33 -9.73 -13.06 7.23
CA ASN A 33 -10.64 -12.93 6.08
C ASN A 33 -10.13 -11.78 5.19
N ILE A 34 -10.11 -11.98 3.89
CA ILE A 34 -9.59 -11.00 2.95
C ILE A 34 -10.68 -10.50 2.01
N ILE A 35 -10.78 -9.18 1.90
CA ILE A 35 -11.54 -8.51 0.84
C ILE A 35 -10.52 -7.86 -0.09
N LEU A 36 -10.37 -8.39 -1.29
CA LEU A 36 -9.50 -7.80 -2.32
C LEU A 36 -10.21 -6.66 -3.02
N MET A 37 -9.53 -5.54 -3.29
CA MET A 37 -10.10 -4.43 -4.06
C MET A 37 -9.18 -4.03 -5.20
N ALA A 38 -9.67 -4.11 -6.44
CA ALA A 38 -8.98 -3.69 -7.67
C ALA A 38 -9.97 -3.55 -8.83
N ARG A 39 -9.51 -3.06 -10.00
CA ARG A 39 -10.38 -2.80 -11.16
C ARG A 39 -10.67 -4.00 -12.05
N ASN A 40 -9.82 -5.03 -12.03
CA ASN A 40 -9.97 -6.18 -12.92
C ASN A 40 -10.61 -7.34 -12.17
N GLU A 41 -11.87 -7.62 -12.48
CA GLU A 41 -12.67 -8.63 -11.79
C GLU A 41 -12.12 -10.06 -11.99
N GLU A 42 -11.67 -10.41 -13.20
CA GLU A 42 -11.15 -11.75 -13.48
C GLU A 42 -9.85 -12.02 -12.70
N LYS A 43 -8.95 -11.02 -12.63
CA LYS A 43 -7.77 -11.12 -11.77
C LYS A 43 -8.13 -11.22 -10.29
N LEU A 44 -9.17 -10.49 -9.85
CA LEU A 44 -9.64 -10.57 -8.46
C LEU A 44 -10.16 -11.98 -8.13
N LYS A 45 -10.99 -12.57 -9.00
CA LYS A 45 -11.49 -13.95 -8.84
C LYS A 45 -10.34 -14.95 -8.73
N ALA A 46 -9.35 -14.85 -9.62
CA ALA A 46 -8.18 -15.72 -9.60
C ALA A 46 -7.36 -15.54 -8.30
N CYS A 47 -7.16 -14.29 -7.85
CA CYS A 47 -6.43 -14.01 -6.61
C CYS A 47 -7.19 -14.54 -5.38
N VAL A 48 -8.51 -14.37 -5.30
CA VAL A 48 -9.32 -14.92 -4.19
C VAL A 48 -9.17 -16.44 -4.13
N ALA A 49 -9.25 -17.12 -5.28
CA ALA A 49 -9.11 -18.59 -5.34
C ALA A 49 -7.72 -19.09 -4.92
N ALA A 50 -6.69 -18.24 -5.04
CA ALA A 50 -5.30 -18.56 -4.69
C ALA A 50 -4.96 -18.24 -3.21
N LEU A 51 -5.82 -17.51 -2.48
CA LEU A 51 -5.54 -17.16 -1.09
C LEU A 51 -5.49 -18.40 -0.19
N PRO A 52 -4.51 -18.49 0.72
CA PRO A 52 -4.50 -19.50 1.77
C PRO A 52 -5.80 -19.51 2.55
N ASN A 53 -6.39 -20.70 2.75
CA ASN A 53 -7.61 -20.87 3.51
C ASN A 53 -7.53 -22.12 4.38
N ASN A 54 -7.68 -21.96 5.69
CA ASN A 54 -7.67 -23.06 6.66
C ASN A 54 -9.05 -23.68 6.89
N GLY A 55 -10.05 -23.33 6.07
CA GLY A 55 -11.42 -23.82 6.15
C GLY A 55 -12.37 -22.96 7.00
N GLN A 56 -11.90 -21.92 7.65
CA GLN A 56 -12.70 -21.00 8.48
C GLN A 56 -12.79 -19.58 7.88
N GLN A 57 -11.90 -19.25 6.96
CA GLN A 57 -11.81 -17.92 6.38
C GLN A 57 -12.81 -17.75 5.23
N GLN A 58 -13.31 -16.54 5.11
CA GLN A 58 -14.16 -16.11 4.00
C GLN A 58 -13.44 -15.01 3.23
N HIS A 59 -12.99 -15.35 2.02
CA HIS A 59 -12.37 -14.39 1.14
C HIS A 59 -13.37 -13.90 0.09
N SER A 60 -13.30 -12.61 -0.23
CA SER A 60 -14.16 -11.97 -1.22
C SER A 60 -13.42 -10.87 -1.97
N TYR A 61 -14.09 -10.19 -2.89
CA TYR A 61 -13.53 -9.07 -3.60
C TYR A 61 -14.56 -7.98 -3.87
N LEU A 62 -14.05 -6.77 -4.11
CA LEU A 62 -14.80 -5.61 -4.58
C LEU A 62 -14.12 -5.06 -5.84
N VAL A 63 -14.91 -4.79 -6.87
CA VAL A 63 -14.39 -4.15 -8.09
C VAL A 63 -14.44 -2.64 -7.90
N ALA A 64 -13.29 -1.98 -8.04
CA ALA A 64 -13.19 -0.53 -7.99
C ALA A 64 -12.03 -0.02 -8.86
N ASP A 65 -12.30 1.01 -9.64
CA ASP A 65 -11.26 1.76 -10.34
C ASP A 65 -10.83 2.96 -9.49
N PHE A 66 -9.60 2.93 -8.99
CA PHE A 66 -9.03 4.01 -8.19
C PHE A 66 -8.78 5.32 -8.97
N ALA A 67 -8.85 5.29 -10.31
CA ALA A 67 -8.84 6.51 -11.11
C ALA A 67 -10.20 7.25 -11.05
N ASN A 68 -11.25 6.61 -10.55
CA ASN A 68 -12.59 7.14 -10.41
C ASN A 68 -13.06 7.03 -8.95
N ASN A 69 -13.11 8.14 -8.24
CA ASN A 69 -13.52 8.15 -6.83
C ASN A 69 -14.96 7.66 -6.60
N ASP A 70 -15.87 7.86 -7.57
CA ASP A 70 -17.25 7.36 -7.45
C ASP A 70 -17.29 5.84 -7.53
N SER A 71 -16.44 5.22 -8.35
CA SER A 71 -16.28 3.76 -8.35
C SER A 71 -15.87 3.23 -6.97
N VAL A 72 -14.94 3.91 -6.29
CA VAL A 72 -14.54 3.56 -4.93
C VAL A 72 -15.68 3.78 -3.93
N ARG A 73 -16.43 4.90 -4.04
CA ARG A 73 -17.60 5.18 -3.19
C ARG A 73 -18.69 4.12 -3.32
N GLU A 74 -18.98 3.68 -4.54
CA GLU A 74 -19.97 2.61 -4.76
C GLU A 74 -19.48 1.26 -4.22
N ALA A 75 -18.22 0.93 -4.43
CA ALA A 75 -17.67 -0.33 -3.93
C ALA A 75 -17.72 -0.41 -2.39
N VAL A 76 -17.38 0.67 -1.67
CA VAL A 76 -17.38 0.65 -0.20
C VAL A 76 -18.79 0.57 0.41
N LYS A 77 -19.86 0.86 -0.32
CA LYS A 77 -21.24 0.65 0.15
C LYS A 77 -21.57 -0.82 0.36
N GLN A 78 -20.82 -1.71 -0.28
CA GLN A 78 -20.98 -3.17 -0.13
C GLN A 78 -20.25 -3.71 1.10
N LEU A 79 -19.43 -2.89 1.78
CA LEU A 79 -18.78 -3.28 3.03
C LEU A 79 -19.79 -3.33 4.15
N ASN A 80 -19.82 -4.46 4.86
CA ASN A 80 -20.41 -4.52 6.18
C ASN A 80 -19.40 -3.92 7.19
N ASN A 81 -19.87 -3.41 8.32
CA ASN A 81 -19.04 -2.71 9.34
C ASN A 81 -18.00 -3.64 10.05
N GLN A 82 -17.51 -4.69 9.40
CA GLN A 82 -16.64 -5.72 9.99
C GLN A 82 -15.17 -5.64 9.56
N VAL A 83 -14.77 -4.57 8.84
CA VAL A 83 -13.37 -4.41 8.43
C VAL A 83 -12.53 -3.95 9.61
N ASN A 84 -11.58 -4.78 10.00
CA ASN A 84 -10.64 -4.53 11.10
C ASN A 84 -9.33 -3.92 10.62
N ILE A 85 -8.92 -4.25 9.38
CA ILE A 85 -7.63 -3.87 8.81
C ILE A 85 -7.89 -3.28 7.43
N LEU A 86 -7.39 -2.06 7.19
CA LEU A 86 -7.40 -1.41 5.89
C LEU A 86 -5.96 -1.26 5.37
N VAL A 87 -5.71 -1.77 4.18
CA VAL A 87 -4.45 -1.55 3.46
C VAL A 87 -4.69 -0.65 2.26
N ASN A 88 -4.28 0.59 2.36
CA ASN A 88 -4.28 1.54 1.26
C ASN A 88 -3.05 1.31 0.37
N ASN A 89 -3.27 0.80 -0.83
CA ASN A 89 -2.23 0.53 -1.82
C ASN A 89 -2.78 0.74 -3.22
N THR A 90 -2.13 1.55 -4.02
CA THR A 90 -2.50 1.83 -5.40
C THR A 90 -1.26 2.01 -6.27
N GLY A 91 -1.41 1.87 -7.59
CA GLY A 91 -0.34 2.17 -8.55
C GLY A 91 0.07 3.64 -8.46
N GLY A 92 1.37 3.92 -8.51
CA GLY A 92 1.86 5.30 -8.44
C GLY A 92 1.73 6.06 -9.78
N PRO A 93 1.78 7.40 -9.78
CA PRO A 93 1.76 8.22 -10.99
C PRO A 93 2.99 7.98 -11.88
N ALA A 94 2.94 8.49 -13.10
CA ALA A 94 4.06 8.44 -14.04
C ALA A 94 5.31 9.14 -13.47
N ALA A 95 6.48 8.67 -13.90
CA ALA A 95 7.75 9.34 -13.60
C ALA A 95 7.87 10.64 -14.41
N GLY A 96 8.57 11.62 -13.85
CA GLY A 96 8.85 12.92 -14.48
C GLY A 96 9.35 13.93 -13.47
N GLN A 97 9.98 15.01 -13.97
CA GLN A 97 10.40 16.13 -13.16
C GLN A 97 9.18 16.93 -12.67
N ALA A 98 9.28 17.51 -11.48
CA ALA A 98 8.17 18.28 -10.89
C ALA A 98 7.81 19.53 -11.71
N ILE A 99 8.84 20.21 -12.27
CA ILE A 99 8.66 21.45 -13.02
C ILE A 99 7.96 21.22 -14.37
N ASP A 100 8.14 20.04 -14.97
CA ASP A 100 7.58 19.69 -16.27
C ASP A 100 6.22 18.98 -16.16
N ALA A 101 5.79 18.68 -14.94
CA ALA A 101 4.55 17.95 -14.71
C ALA A 101 3.33 18.86 -14.91
N ASN A 102 2.37 18.39 -15.71
CA ASN A 102 1.09 19.07 -15.88
C ASN A 102 0.34 19.15 -14.54
N PRO A 103 -0.25 20.30 -14.14
CA PRO A 103 -1.07 20.44 -12.93
C PRO A 103 -2.14 19.36 -12.78
N GLU A 104 -2.77 18.91 -13.86
CA GLU A 104 -3.77 17.84 -13.86
C GLU A 104 -3.21 16.50 -13.38
N ALA A 105 -1.91 16.24 -13.58
CA ALA A 105 -1.25 15.05 -13.06
C ALA A 105 -1.20 15.06 -11.52
N TYR A 106 -1.03 16.24 -10.90
CA TYR A 106 -1.11 16.39 -9.45
C TYR A 106 -2.53 16.16 -8.94
N LEU A 107 -3.55 16.75 -9.60
CA LEU A 107 -4.96 16.56 -9.23
C LEU A 107 -5.37 15.09 -9.33
N SER A 108 -5.02 14.43 -10.42
CA SER A 108 -5.30 13.01 -10.61
C SER A 108 -4.62 12.14 -9.57
N ALA A 109 -3.33 12.39 -9.29
CA ALA A 109 -2.60 11.64 -8.28
C ALA A 109 -3.12 11.91 -6.86
N PHE A 110 -3.50 13.15 -6.54
CA PHE A 110 -4.12 13.50 -5.27
C PHE A 110 -5.46 12.77 -5.09
N SER A 111 -6.29 12.78 -6.13
CA SER A 111 -7.55 12.05 -6.16
C SER A 111 -7.35 10.54 -5.93
N THR A 112 -6.45 9.94 -6.70
CA THR A 112 -6.18 8.50 -6.66
C THR A 112 -5.60 8.03 -5.32
N HIS A 113 -4.70 8.81 -4.72
CA HIS A 113 -3.96 8.37 -3.54
C HIS A 113 -4.52 8.90 -2.23
N LEU A 114 -4.87 10.19 -2.16
CA LEU A 114 -5.31 10.79 -0.91
C LEU A 114 -6.83 10.74 -0.75
N ILE A 115 -7.58 11.17 -1.76
CA ILE A 115 -9.04 11.19 -1.66
C ILE A 115 -9.60 9.78 -1.53
N ASN A 116 -9.10 8.81 -2.29
CA ASN A 116 -9.54 7.42 -2.13
C ASN A 116 -9.18 6.85 -0.76
N ASN A 117 -7.98 7.13 -0.24
CA ASN A 117 -7.61 6.71 1.11
C ASN A 117 -8.56 7.30 2.16
N GLN A 118 -8.98 8.56 2.00
CA GLN A 118 -9.96 9.20 2.87
C GLN A 118 -11.35 8.54 2.78
N ILE A 119 -11.83 8.25 1.57
CA ILE A 119 -13.11 7.55 1.35
C ILE A 119 -13.08 6.17 2.03
N LEU A 120 -12.01 5.41 1.82
CA LEU A 120 -11.83 4.08 2.40
C LEU A 120 -11.75 4.13 3.93
N ALA A 121 -10.97 5.05 4.49
CA ALA A 121 -10.88 5.25 5.94
C ALA A 121 -12.24 5.59 6.54
N GLN A 122 -12.99 6.54 5.95
CA GLN A 122 -14.34 6.90 6.41
C GLN A 122 -15.30 5.72 6.38
N ALA A 123 -15.19 4.84 5.38
CA ALA A 123 -16.06 3.68 5.25
C ALA A 123 -15.84 2.62 6.35
N VAL A 124 -14.63 2.52 6.90
CA VAL A 124 -14.29 1.46 7.87
C VAL A 124 -14.13 1.93 9.31
N VAL A 125 -13.81 3.21 9.54
CA VAL A 125 -13.47 3.74 10.89
C VAL A 125 -14.63 3.62 11.87
N LYS A 126 -15.90 3.75 11.42
CA LYS A 126 -17.04 3.59 12.33
C LYS A 126 -17.05 2.18 12.93
N GLY A 127 -16.95 1.15 12.10
CA GLY A 127 -16.90 -0.26 12.58
C GLY A 127 -15.66 -0.52 13.45
N MET A 128 -14.50 0.04 13.09
CA MET A 128 -13.28 -0.08 13.90
C MET A 128 -13.46 0.55 15.30
N LYS A 129 -14.13 1.71 15.39
CA LYS A 129 -14.45 2.36 16.67
C LYS A 129 -15.40 1.51 17.52
N ASP A 130 -16.45 0.97 16.91
CA ASP A 130 -17.44 0.11 17.59
C ASP A 130 -16.77 -1.15 18.15
N MET A 131 -15.78 -1.71 17.44
CA MET A 131 -14.99 -2.88 17.86
C MET A 131 -13.82 -2.55 18.79
N GLN A 132 -13.50 -1.28 19.03
CA GLN A 132 -12.30 -0.83 19.75
C GLN A 132 -11.01 -1.48 19.20
N PHE A 133 -10.96 -1.70 17.90
CA PHE A 133 -9.82 -2.27 17.20
C PHE A 133 -9.82 -1.82 15.75
N GLY A 134 -8.71 -1.27 15.29
CA GLY A 134 -8.49 -0.94 13.88
C GLY A 134 -7.02 -0.83 13.51
N ARG A 135 -6.70 -1.19 12.27
CA ARG A 135 -5.35 -1.05 11.70
C ARG A 135 -5.46 -0.46 10.31
N ILE A 136 -4.94 0.74 10.11
CA ILE A 136 -4.84 1.40 8.80
C ILE A 136 -3.37 1.42 8.40
N ILE A 137 -3.05 0.79 7.29
CA ILE A 137 -1.68 0.62 6.79
C ILE A 137 -1.62 1.21 5.38
N ASN A 138 -0.80 2.24 5.20
CA ASN A 138 -0.63 2.89 3.90
C ASN A 138 0.69 2.45 3.27
N ILE A 139 0.62 1.91 2.06
CA ILE A 139 1.82 1.60 1.27
C ILE A 139 2.17 2.84 0.47
N ILE A 140 3.20 3.55 0.93
CA ILE A 140 3.55 4.85 0.35
C ILE A 140 4.85 4.75 -0.48
N SER A 141 5.96 5.28 0.03
CA SER A 141 7.27 5.29 -0.62
C SER A 141 8.32 5.89 0.33
N THR A 142 9.57 5.52 0.16
CA THR A 142 10.72 6.17 0.81
C THR A 142 10.81 7.66 0.48
N SER A 143 10.15 8.11 -0.59
CA SER A 143 10.08 9.54 -0.97
C SER A 143 9.42 10.44 0.08
N VAL A 144 8.72 9.89 1.06
CA VAL A 144 8.22 10.63 2.23
C VAL A 144 9.37 11.14 3.10
N LYS A 145 10.49 10.41 3.14
CA LYS A 145 11.70 10.80 3.88
C LYS A 145 12.68 11.59 3.02
N VAL A 146 12.95 11.11 1.80
CA VAL A 146 13.91 11.72 0.88
C VAL A 146 13.32 11.73 -0.53
N PRO A 147 13.06 12.88 -1.15
CA PRO A 147 12.54 12.97 -2.50
C PRO A 147 13.39 12.20 -3.51
N LEU A 148 12.77 11.39 -4.33
CA LEU A 148 13.41 10.59 -5.35
C LEU A 148 13.49 11.37 -6.67
N LYS A 149 14.64 11.30 -7.37
CA LYS A 149 14.84 11.97 -8.66
C LYS A 149 13.81 11.50 -9.68
N ASN A 150 13.31 12.42 -10.51
CA ASN A 150 12.34 12.16 -11.59
C ASN A 150 11.01 11.54 -11.12
N LEU A 151 10.60 11.79 -9.88
CA LEU A 151 9.30 11.36 -9.35
C LEU A 151 8.53 12.54 -8.73
N GLY A 152 8.52 13.70 -9.38
CA GLY A 152 8.02 14.96 -8.83
C GLY A 152 6.59 14.87 -8.30
N VAL A 153 5.64 14.45 -9.13
CA VAL A 153 4.23 14.26 -8.70
C VAL A 153 4.12 13.25 -7.57
N SER A 154 4.79 12.10 -7.72
CA SER A 154 4.76 11.03 -6.71
C SER A 154 5.30 11.50 -5.36
N ASN A 155 6.45 12.17 -5.33
CA ASN A 155 7.07 12.68 -4.10
C ASN A 155 6.10 13.61 -3.34
N THR A 156 5.48 14.55 -4.06
CA THR A 156 4.55 15.53 -3.48
C THR A 156 3.32 14.83 -2.88
N ILE A 157 2.68 13.95 -3.65
CA ILE A 157 1.45 13.30 -3.20
C ILE A 157 1.72 12.29 -2.08
N ARG A 158 2.83 11.54 -2.15
CA ARG A 158 3.22 10.60 -1.08
C ARG A 158 3.55 11.33 0.22
N GLY A 159 4.16 12.52 0.15
CA GLY A 159 4.36 13.39 1.31
C GLY A 159 3.03 13.85 1.92
N ALA A 160 2.05 14.24 1.09
CA ALA A 160 0.71 14.59 1.56
C ALA A 160 0.00 13.42 2.25
N VAL A 161 0.07 12.19 1.70
CA VAL A 161 -0.48 10.99 2.34
C VAL A 161 0.21 10.70 3.66
N GLY A 162 1.54 10.86 3.76
CA GLY A 162 2.28 10.68 5.01
C GLY A 162 1.82 11.61 6.12
N ASN A 163 1.58 12.89 5.80
CA ASN A 163 1.10 13.88 6.75
C ASN A 163 -0.37 13.63 7.16
N TRP A 164 -1.24 13.34 6.20
CA TRP A 164 -2.61 12.90 6.44
C TRP A 164 -2.68 11.68 7.37
N SER A 165 -1.84 10.69 7.13
CA SER A 165 -1.73 9.49 7.97
C SER A 165 -1.37 9.82 9.42
N LYS A 166 -0.43 10.74 9.64
CA LYS A 166 -0.04 11.19 10.98
C LYS A 166 -1.18 11.91 11.70
N THR A 167 -1.94 12.73 10.97
CA THR A 167 -3.13 13.40 11.51
C THR A 167 -4.17 12.39 11.96
N LEU A 168 -4.52 11.43 11.10
CA LEU A 168 -5.47 10.37 11.47
C LEU A 168 -4.98 9.51 12.64
N ALA A 169 -3.68 9.23 12.74
CA ALA A 169 -3.13 8.48 13.86
C ALA A 169 -3.43 9.16 15.20
N ASN A 170 -3.29 10.47 15.26
CA ASN A 170 -3.60 11.24 16.49
C ASN A 170 -5.10 11.22 16.81
N GLU A 171 -5.96 11.35 15.81
CA GLU A 171 -7.41 11.41 15.97
C GLU A 171 -8.02 10.05 16.35
N LEU A 172 -7.43 8.95 15.87
CA LEU A 172 -8.00 7.61 16.00
C LEU A 172 -7.38 6.78 17.14
N ALA A 173 -6.22 7.17 17.65
CA ALA A 173 -5.53 6.46 18.75
C ALA A 173 -6.42 6.25 20.00
N PRO A 174 -7.29 7.20 20.45
CA PRO A 174 -8.18 6.97 21.59
C PRO A 174 -9.16 5.81 21.42
N PHE A 175 -9.35 5.32 20.19
CA PHE A 175 -10.24 4.20 19.88
C PHE A 175 -9.51 2.88 19.62
N ASN A 176 -8.24 2.75 20.02
CA ASN A 176 -7.38 1.61 19.72
C ASN A 176 -7.19 1.35 18.20
N ILE A 177 -7.27 2.40 17.39
CA ILE A 177 -7.01 2.34 15.96
C ILE A 177 -5.62 2.92 15.69
N THR A 178 -4.75 2.12 15.07
CA THR A 178 -3.42 2.59 14.66
C THR A 178 -3.42 2.93 13.16
N VAL A 179 -2.66 3.97 12.79
CA VAL A 179 -2.47 4.38 11.41
C VAL A 179 -0.98 4.50 11.14
N ASN A 180 -0.44 3.64 10.28
CA ASN A 180 0.99 3.58 10.01
C ASN A 180 1.27 3.49 8.51
N ASN A 181 2.49 3.83 8.13
CA ASN A 181 2.94 3.79 6.75
C ASN A 181 4.07 2.78 6.58
N ILE A 182 4.04 2.04 5.49
CA ILE A 182 5.18 1.27 4.99
C ILE A 182 5.76 2.04 3.81
N LEU A 183 7.07 2.20 3.82
CA LEU A 183 7.83 2.90 2.79
C LEU A 183 8.71 1.89 2.04
N PRO A 184 8.18 1.20 1.01
CA PRO A 184 8.97 0.28 0.21
C PRO A 184 10.05 1.02 -0.58
N GLY A 185 11.23 0.40 -0.70
CA GLY A 185 12.23 0.73 -1.69
C GLY A 185 11.91 0.12 -3.06
N ALA A 186 12.95 -0.08 -3.88
CA ALA A 186 12.84 -0.79 -5.15
C ALA A 186 12.48 -2.26 -4.87
N THR A 187 11.25 -2.66 -5.23
CA THR A 187 10.67 -3.97 -4.95
C THR A 187 10.34 -4.67 -6.26
N GLU A 188 10.68 -5.95 -6.39
CA GLU A 188 10.46 -6.80 -7.57
C GLU A 188 8.97 -6.93 -7.89
N THR A 189 8.49 -6.07 -8.76
CA THR A 189 7.08 -5.97 -9.20
C THR A 189 7.05 -5.57 -10.67
N GLU A 190 5.92 -5.76 -11.35
CA GLU A 190 5.73 -5.25 -12.71
C GLU A 190 6.03 -3.74 -12.81
N ARG A 191 5.74 -2.98 -11.74
CA ARG A 191 6.05 -1.55 -11.70
C ARG A 191 7.56 -1.27 -11.72
N LEU A 192 8.37 -2.06 -11.02
CA LEU A 192 9.83 -1.91 -11.07
C LEU A 192 10.33 -2.17 -12.49
N GLY A 193 9.82 -3.22 -13.15
CA GLY A 193 10.13 -3.50 -14.55
C GLY A 193 9.82 -2.31 -15.45
N ALA A 194 8.64 -1.72 -15.33
CA ALA A 194 8.25 -0.53 -16.08
C ALA A 194 9.13 0.70 -15.77
N ILE A 195 9.60 0.87 -14.54
CA ILE A 195 10.55 1.95 -14.17
C ILE A 195 11.89 1.74 -14.84
N ILE A 196 12.43 0.51 -14.82
CA ILE A 196 13.68 0.14 -15.49
C ILE A 196 13.56 0.38 -17.00
N ASP A 197 12.47 -0.05 -17.61
CA ASP A 197 12.21 0.12 -19.04
C ASP A 197 12.17 1.61 -19.44
N ASN A 198 11.49 2.43 -18.65
CA ASN A 198 11.41 3.87 -18.91
C ASN A 198 12.77 4.56 -18.71
N LYS A 199 13.52 4.19 -17.66
CA LYS A 199 14.86 4.74 -17.39
C LYS A 199 15.82 4.36 -18.53
N SER A 200 15.81 3.10 -18.96
CA SER A 200 16.61 2.59 -20.09
C SER A 200 16.34 3.38 -21.36
N LYS A 201 15.07 3.58 -21.74
CA LYS A 201 14.69 4.38 -22.91
C LYS A 201 15.13 5.84 -22.81
N ASN A 202 14.93 6.48 -21.67
CA ASN A 202 15.22 7.89 -21.48
C ASN A 202 16.74 8.20 -21.45
N GLN A 203 17.55 7.23 -21.01
CA GLN A 203 19.01 7.37 -20.88
C GLN A 203 19.77 6.76 -22.07
N GLY A 204 19.09 5.99 -22.93
CA GLY A 204 19.76 5.24 -24.02
C GLY A 204 20.67 4.12 -23.51
N LEU A 205 20.46 3.63 -22.31
CA LEU A 205 21.22 2.56 -21.66
C LEU A 205 20.52 1.19 -21.82
N ASN A 206 21.28 0.11 -21.69
CA ASN A 206 20.71 -1.22 -21.61
C ASN A 206 19.98 -1.40 -20.27
N LYS A 207 18.96 -2.28 -20.23
CA LYS A 207 18.25 -2.59 -18.97
C LYS A 207 19.16 -3.17 -17.89
N SER A 208 20.17 -3.96 -18.28
CA SER A 208 21.18 -4.50 -17.34
C SER A 208 21.96 -3.39 -16.65
N ASP A 209 22.39 -2.36 -17.40
CA ASP A 209 23.18 -1.27 -16.86
C ASP A 209 22.35 -0.42 -15.91
N VAL A 210 21.10 -0.12 -16.30
CA VAL A 210 20.13 0.57 -15.43
C VAL A 210 19.85 -0.22 -14.16
N THR A 211 19.72 -1.54 -14.27
CA THR A 211 19.50 -2.42 -13.12
C THR A 211 20.69 -2.38 -12.18
N HIS A 212 21.92 -2.46 -12.73
CA HIS A 212 23.15 -2.40 -11.95
C HIS A 212 23.27 -1.07 -11.20
N GLU A 213 23.10 0.08 -11.90
CA GLU A 213 23.08 1.41 -11.25
C GLU A 213 22.07 1.49 -10.09
N MET A 214 20.86 0.92 -10.29
CA MET A 214 19.83 0.94 -9.24
C MET A 214 20.19 0.04 -8.05
N LEU A 215 20.91 -1.06 -8.28
CA LEU A 215 21.38 -1.95 -7.22
C LEU A 215 22.50 -1.31 -6.40
N GLU A 216 23.43 -0.57 -7.04
CA GLU A 216 24.50 0.16 -6.35
C GLU A 216 23.97 1.20 -5.36
N GLU A 217 22.79 1.77 -5.61
CA GLU A 217 22.12 2.69 -4.68
C GLU A 217 21.58 2.01 -3.41
N ILE A 218 21.54 0.66 -3.37
CA ILE A 218 20.95 -0.13 -2.28
C ILE A 218 22.08 -0.83 -1.49
N PRO A 219 22.31 -0.51 -0.21
CA PRO A 219 23.37 -1.16 0.58
C PRO A 219 23.30 -2.70 0.60
N MET A 220 22.08 -3.28 0.58
CA MET A 220 21.90 -4.74 0.46
C MET A 220 22.18 -5.28 -0.95
N ASN A 221 22.48 -4.44 -1.93
CA ASN A 221 22.79 -4.80 -3.33
C ASN A 221 21.79 -5.77 -3.97
N ARG A 222 20.50 -5.65 -3.63
CA ARG A 222 19.40 -6.38 -4.23
C ARG A 222 18.10 -5.58 -4.15
N PHE A 223 17.17 -5.90 -5.03
CA PHE A 223 15.80 -5.43 -4.87
C PHE A 223 15.09 -6.18 -3.74
N GLY A 224 14.11 -5.53 -3.13
CA GLY A 224 13.24 -6.18 -2.15
C GLY A 224 12.24 -7.10 -2.84
N LYS A 225 11.85 -8.19 -2.17
CA LYS A 225 10.74 -9.04 -2.61
C LYS A 225 9.41 -8.46 -2.12
N PRO A 226 8.29 -8.65 -2.84
CA PRO A 226 6.97 -8.16 -2.39
C PRO A 226 6.55 -8.66 -1.01
N GLU A 227 7.05 -9.81 -0.59
CA GLU A 227 6.80 -10.41 0.72
C GLU A 227 7.46 -9.62 1.86
N GLU A 228 8.58 -8.92 1.62
CA GLU A 228 9.30 -8.20 2.68
C GLU A 228 8.46 -7.02 3.24
N PRO A 229 7.88 -6.11 2.43
CA PRO A 229 6.91 -5.16 2.94
C PRO A 229 5.61 -5.83 3.46
N ALA A 230 5.22 -7.00 2.95
CA ALA A 230 4.04 -7.72 3.45
C ALA A 230 4.26 -8.27 4.87
N TYR A 231 5.47 -8.70 5.23
CA TYR A 231 5.80 -9.10 6.62
C TYR A 231 5.70 -7.91 7.58
N ALA A 232 6.18 -6.73 7.16
CA ALA A 232 6.03 -5.51 7.96
C ALA A 232 4.54 -5.13 8.11
N ALA A 233 3.74 -5.30 7.05
CA ALA A 233 2.29 -5.08 7.11
C ALA A 233 1.61 -6.06 8.08
N ALA A 234 1.97 -7.34 8.06
CA ALA A 234 1.42 -8.35 8.98
C ALA A 234 1.76 -8.03 10.44
N PHE A 235 2.99 -7.58 10.71
CA PHE A 235 3.37 -7.10 12.04
C PHE A 235 2.52 -5.91 12.48
N LEU A 236 2.39 -4.87 11.65
CA LEU A 236 1.58 -3.68 11.95
C LEU A 236 0.08 -4.00 12.08
N ALA A 237 -0.43 -5.03 11.42
CA ALA A 237 -1.82 -5.49 11.53
C ALA A 237 -2.09 -6.23 12.84
N SER A 238 -1.08 -6.75 13.50
CA SER A 238 -1.18 -7.61 14.68
C SER A 238 -1.37 -6.83 15.99
N GLU A 239 -1.67 -7.57 17.07
CA GLU A 239 -1.70 -7.04 18.44
C GLU A 239 -0.29 -6.64 18.95
N PHE A 240 0.78 -7.21 18.36
CA PHE A 240 2.16 -6.87 18.76
C PHE A 240 2.54 -5.43 18.41
N ALA A 241 1.82 -4.80 17.47
CA ALA A 241 2.02 -3.40 17.08
C ALA A 241 0.97 -2.45 17.68
N ALA A 242 0.23 -2.87 18.73
CA ALA A 242 -0.88 -2.08 19.28
C ALA A 242 -0.46 -0.70 19.81
N TYR A 243 0.80 -0.51 20.19
CA TYR A 243 1.34 0.77 20.66
C TYR A 243 2.14 1.54 19.59
N ILE A 244 2.10 1.07 18.32
CA ILE A 244 2.80 1.69 17.19
C ILE A 244 1.76 2.40 16.34
N THR A 245 1.76 3.73 16.34
CA THR A 245 0.86 4.55 15.51
C THR A 245 1.54 5.84 15.06
N GLY A 246 1.19 6.30 13.86
CA GLY A 246 1.71 7.52 13.26
C GLY A 246 3.18 7.41 12.84
N THR A 247 3.68 6.21 12.52
CA THR A 247 5.07 5.98 12.13
C THR A 247 5.22 5.58 10.67
N ASN A 248 6.45 5.70 10.19
CA ASN A 248 6.91 5.27 8.87
C ASN A 248 7.90 4.12 9.03
N ILE A 249 7.53 2.92 8.58
CA ILE A 249 8.41 1.75 8.54
C ILE A 249 9.06 1.69 7.17
N VAL A 250 10.37 1.91 7.11
CA VAL A 250 11.16 1.81 5.87
C VAL A 250 11.52 0.35 5.60
N VAL A 251 11.28 -0.11 4.36
CA VAL A 251 11.61 -1.47 3.90
C VAL A 251 12.31 -1.32 2.54
N ASP A 252 13.62 -1.02 2.54
CA ASP A 252 14.32 -0.57 1.34
C ASP A 252 15.77 -1.04 1.19
N GLY A 253 16.20 -1.99 2.02
CA GLY A 253 17.57 -2.50 1.98
C GLY A 253 18.65 -1.51 2.40
N GLY A 254 18.26 -0.46 3.16
CA GLY A 254 19.16 0.60 3.64
C GLY A 254 19.36 1.75 2.67
N ARG A 255 18.58 1.84 1.59
CA ARG A 255 18.72 2.88 0.57
C ARG A 255 18.47 4.30 1.07
N THR A 256 17.51 4.47 2.00
CA THR A 256 17.16 5.80 2.54
C THR A 256 18.29 6.30 3.47
N PRO A 257 18.94 7.43 3.17
CA PRO A 257 20.14 7.86 3.88
C PRO A 257 19.86 8.62 5.21
N CYS A 258 18.60 8.72 5.64
CA CYS A 258 18.21 9.41 6.87
C CYS A 258 17.48 8.49 7.85
N LEU A 259 17.59 8.82 9.14
CA LEU A 259 16.90 8.13 10.26
C LEU A 259 15.39 8.45 10.32
#